data_3d3a8ae606045fc6172ee55b888f815a
#
_entry.id   3d3a8ae606045fc6172ee55b888f815a
#
_cell.length_a   1.000
_cell.length_b   1.000
_cell.length_c   1.000
_cell.angle_alpha   90.00
_cell.angle_beta   90.00
_cell.angle_gamma   90.00
#
_symmetry.space_group_name_H-M   'P 1'
#
loop_
_entity.id
_entity.type
_entity.pdbx_description
1 polymer ?
#
loop_
_entity_poly.entity_id
_entity_poly.type
_entity_poly.pdbx_seq_one_letter_code
_entity_poly.pdbx_strand_id
1 'polypeptide(L)'
;MRSALVVLFALTTLAACGDKAETPAPAEVAPQVSTPKPITYDAAPVVNPGKLKYVAVCQGCHGNTGGGQGPFPKLTGKPAAELVAKLNDYRAGKPVGPQSDTMMPFAKALTDTEIASISEYLASL
;
A
#
# COMPACT_ATOMS: atom_id res chain seq x y z
N MET A 1 -8.09 -58.88 5.95
CA MET A 1 -9.51 -59.11 5.66
C MET A 1 -9.92 -57.95 4.79
N ARG A 2 -9.88 -58.09 3.48
CA ARG A 2 -11.00 -58.31 2.52
C ARG A 2 -12.03 -57.17 2.67
N SER A 3 -12.26 -56.27 1.72
CA SER A 3 -12.84 -56.61 0.40
C SER A 3 -12.57 -55.47 -0.59
N ALA A 4 -12.20 -55.87 -1.78
CA ALA A 4 -12.25 -55.09 -2.99
C ALA A 4 -13.73 -54.91 -3.44
N LEU A 5 -14.07 -53.74 -3.95
CA LEU A 5 -15.27 -53.59 -4.76
C LEU A 5 -14.89 -52.83 -6.05
N VAL A 6 -14.73 -53.65 -7.09
CA VAL A 6 -14.61 -53.24 -8.47
C VAL A 6 -16.03 -52.99 -8.96
N VAL A 7 -16.33 -51.74 -9.38
CA VAL A 7 -17.53 -51.44 -10.17
C VAL A 7 -17.09 -50.98 -11.52
N LEU A 8 -17.24 -51.89 -12.45
CA LEU A 8 -17.14 -51.73 -13.91
C LEU A 8 -18.45 -51.08 -14.37
N PHE A 9 -18.43 -49.92 -14.98
CA PHE A 9 -19.58 -49.45 -15.77
C PHE A 9 -19.19 -49.01 -17.16
N ALA A 10 -19.97 -49.50 -18.07
CA ALA A 10 -19.81 -49.66 -19.48
C ALA A 10 -19.78 -48.35 -20.28
N LEU A 11 -19.08 -48.45 -21.43
CA LEU A 11 -19.16 -47.57 -22.59
C LEU A 11 -20.59 -47.41 -23.08
N THR A 12 -20.99 -46.15 -23.36
CA THR A 12 -21.97 -45.88 -24.40
C THR A 12 -21.45 -44.73 -25.26
N THR A 13 -21.06 -45.10 -26.48
CA THR A 13 -20.83 -44.22 -27.59
C THR A 13 -22.15 -43.69 -28.10
N LEU A 14 -22.31 -42.36 -28.18
CA LEU A 14 -23.29 -41.75 -29.06
C LEU A 14 -22.62 -40.68 -29.91
N ALA A 15 -22.48 -41.01 -31.20
CA ALA A 15 -22.13 -40.07 -32.25
C ALA A 15 -23.39 -39.30 -32.64
N ALA A 16 -23.33 -37.98 -32.66
CA ALA A 16 -24.27 -37.17 -33.42
C ALA A 16 -23.57 -35.92 -33.93
N CYS A 17 -23.71 -35.80 -35.25
CA CYS A 17 -23.24 -34.76 -36.12
C CYS A 17 -23.70 -33.33 -35.80
N GLY A 18 -22.84 -32.37 -36.17
CA GLY A 18 -23.29 -31.15 -36.86
C GLY A 18 -23.58 -29.98 -35.95
N ASP A 19 -22.73 -29.03 -35.87
CA ASP A 19 -22.95 -27.73 -36.51
C ASP A 19 -21.68 -26.87 -36.32
N LYS A 20 -21.18 -26.48 -37.46
CA LYS A 20 -20.03 -25.58 -37.57
C LYS A 20 -20.54 -24.15 -37.36
N ALA A 21 -20.63 -23.75 -36.13
CA ALA A 21 -20.81 -22.35 -35.78
C ALA A 21 -19.42 -21.73 -35.71
N GLU A 22 -19.09 -21.04 -36.75
CA GLU A 22 -17.95 -20.13 -36.87
C GLU A 22 -18.14 -19.02 -35.83
N THR A 23 -17.45 -19.15 -34.71
CA THR A 23 -17.35 -18.09 -33.70
C THR A 23 -16.41 -17.04 -34.27
N PRO A 24 -16.85 -15.79 -34.51
CA PRO A 24 -15.93 -14.71 -34.85
C PRO A 24 -14.94 -14.53 -33.70
N ALA A 25 -13.65 -14.57 -34.02
CA ALA A 25 -12.59 -14.27 -33.07
C ALA A 25 -12.84 -12.93 -32.39
N PRO A 26 -12.66 -12.82 -31.06
CA PRO A 26 -12.68 -11.54 -30.40
C PRO A 26 -11.55 -10.70 -30.99
N ALA A 27 -11.90 -9.57 -31.60
CA ALA A 27 -10.94 -8.58 -32.00
C ALA A 27 -10.12 -8.19 -30.77
N GLU A 28 -8.86 -8.48 -30.82
CA GLU A 28 -7.85 -8.05 -29.85
C GLU A 28 -7.83 -6.53 -29.88
N VAL A 29 -8.62 -5.93 -28.96
CA VAL A 29 -8.54 -4.50 -28.68
C VAL A 29 -7.24 -4.33 -27.90
N ALA A 30 -6.17 -4.04 -28.62
CA ALA A 30 -4.92 -3.57 -28.03
C ALA A 30 -5.26 -2.39 -27.12
N PRO A 31 -4.81 -2.39 -25.84
CA PRO A 31 -5.00 -1.25 -24.98
C PRO A 31 -4.30 -0.05 -25.62
N GLN A 32 -5.08 0.89 -26.09
CA GLN A 32 -4.61 2.19 -26.51
C GLN A 32 -4.03 2.85 -25.26
N VAL A 33 -2.73 2.67 -25.04
CA VAL A 33 -1.98 3.50 -24.09
C VAL A 33 -1.94 4.88 -24.71
N SER A 34 -2.99 5.67 -24.46
CA SER A 34 -2.95 7.10 -24.67
C SER A 34 -1.88 7.65 -23.74
N THR A 35 -0.73 7.99 -24.32
CA THR A 35 0.30 8.77 -23.63
C THR A 35 -0.37 10.00 -23.06
N PRO A 36 -0.37 10.21 -21.74
CA PRO A 36 -0.95 11.42 -21.18
C PRO A 36 -0.16 12.60 -21.73
N LYS A 37 -0.87 13.51 -22.43
CA LYS A 37 -0.35 14.81 -22.83
C LYS A 37 0.31 15.43 -21.59
N PRO A 38 1.54 15.96 -21.69
CA PRO A 38 2.15 16.68 -20.57
C PRO A 38 1.18 17.75 -20.09
N ILE A 39 0.60 17.56 -18.92
CA ILE A 39 -0.20 18.58 -18.27
C ILE A 39 0.84 19.56 -17.71
N THR A 40 0.99 20.70 -18.35
CA THR A 40 1.71 21.83 -17.78
C THR A 40 0.87 22.28 -16.59
N TYR A 41 1.24 21.84 -15.40
CA TYR A 41 0.73 22.43 -14.16
C TYR A 41 1.34 23.82 -14.07
N ASP A 42 0.58 24.84 -14.44
CA ASP A 42 0.80 26.18 -13.90
C ASP A 42 0.85 26.05 -12.39
N ALA A 43 1.96 26.51 -11.79
CA ALA A 43 2.40 26.28 -10.44
C ALA A 43 1.26 26.29 -9.39
N ALA A 44 0.50 25.20 -9.33
CA ALA A 44 -0.31 24.90 -8.16
C ALA A 44 0.66 24.80 -6.97
N PRO A 45 0.31 25.32 -5.79
CA PRO A 45 1.18 25.24 -4.62
C PRO A 45 1.67 23.82 -4.47
N VAL A 46 2.99 23.63 -4.48
CA VAL A 46 3.62 22.31 -4.34
C VAL A 46 3.17 21.75 -3.01
N VAL A 47 2.14 20.91 -3.05
CA VAL A 47 1.58 20.32 -1.85
C VAL A 47 2.59 19.27 -1.37
N ASN A 48 3.28 19.57 -0.27
CA ASN A 48 4.26 18.65 0.30
C ASN A 48 3.55 17.37 0.77
N PRO A 49 3.82 16.20 0.15
CA PRO A 49 3.12 14.97 0.47
C PRO A 49 3.37 14.51 1.91
N GLY A 50 4.55 14.79 2.46
CA GLY A 50 4.89 14.51 3.85
C GLY A 50 4.04 15.33 4.82
N LYS A 51 3.80 16.62 4.51
CA LYS A 51 2.89 17.46 5.29
C LYS A 51 1.47 16.92 5.28
N LEU A 52 0.95 16.56 4.11
CA LEU A 52 -0.40 16.00 4.01
C LEU A 52 -0.56 14.73 4.84
N LYS A 53 0.39 13.82 4.71
CA LYS A 53 0.36 12.57 5.46
C LYS A 53 0.51 12.80 6.96
N TYR A 54 1.40 13.71 7.37
CA TYR A 54 1.58 14.12 8.75
C TYR A 54 0.27 14.63 9.36
N VAL A 55 -0.38 15.57 8.70
CA VAL A 55 -1.66 16.15 9.15
C VAL A 55 -2.75 15.07 9.26
N ALA A 56 -2.81 14.16 8.30
CA ALA A 56 -3.84 13.13 8.28
C ALA A 56 -3.68 12.06 9.37
N VAL A 57 -2.44 11.74 9.77
CA VAL A 57 -2.16 10.55 10.58
C VAL A 57 -1.44 10.86 11.90
N CYS A 58 -0.50 11.80 11.92
CA CYS A 58 0.44 11.99 13.03
C CYS A 58 0.08 13.16 13.94
N GLN A 59 -0.50 14.21 13.36
CA GLN A 59 -0.76 15.49 14.01
C GLN A 59 -1.61 15.35 15.28
N GLY A 60 -2.60 14.46 15.28
CA GLY A 60 -3.52 14.29 16.41
C GLY A 60 -2.83 13.95 17.74
N CYS A 61 -1.71 13.23 17.67
CA CYS A 61 -0.92 12.86 18.83
C CYS A 61 0.33 13.73 19.01
N HIS A 62 1.03 14.06 17.90
CA HIS A 62 2.31 14.78 17.98
C HIS A 62 2.20 16.30 17.87
N GLY A 63 0.95 16.81 17.79
CA GLY A 63 0.67 18.26 17.69
C GLY A 63 0.83 18.82 16.29
N ASN A 64 0.26 20.00 16.04
CA ASN A 64 0.18 20.62 14.73
C ASN A 64 1.54 20.87 14.07
N THR A 65 2.56 21.11 14.87
CA THR A 65 3.92 21.43 14.43
C THR A 65 4.92 20.28 14.69
N GLY A 66 4.45 19.12 15.17
CA GLY A 66 5.34 18.03 15.56
C GLY A 66 6.14 18.33 16.84
N GLY A 67 5.70 19.32 17.63
CA GLY A 67 6.36 19.73 18.87
C GLY A 67 6.20 18.75 20.04
N GLY A 68 5.35 17.72 19.87
CA GLY A 68 4.98 16.80 20.92
C GLY A 68 3.76 17.26 21.71
N GLN A 69 3.05 16.33 22.34
CA GLN A 69 1.88 16.62 23.18
C GLN A 69 1.68 15.50 24.21
N GLY A 70 1.59 15.87 25.49
CA GLY A 70 1.43 14.91 26.57
C GLY A 70 2.51 13.82 26.56
N PRO A 71 2.15 12.52 26.49
CA PRO A 71 3.12 11.43 26.46
C PRO A 71 3.78 11.24 25.09
N PHE A 72 3.32 11.95 24.05
CA PHE A 72 3.82 11.81 22.68
C PHE A 72 5.02 12.74 22.44
N PRO A 73 6.15 12.19 21.98
CA PRO A 73 7.39 12.95 21.90
C PRO A 73 7.38 13.99 20.78
N LYS A 74 8.25 15.00 20.96
CA LYS A 74 8.60 15.95 19.91
C LYS A 74 9.29 15.23 18.75
N LEU A 75 8.89 15.55 17.54
CA LEU A 75 9.42 15.01 16.26
C LEU A 75 10.29 16.04 15.52
N THR A 76 9.97 17.32 15.63
CA THR A 76 10.71 18.40 14.96
C THR A 76 12.10 18.62 15.56
N GLY A 77 13.03 19.11 14.74
CA GLY A 77 14.43 19.29 15.11
C GLY A 77 15.24 18.00 15.14
N LYS A 78 14.68 16.89 14.64
CA LYS A 78 15.39 15.64 14.45
C LYS A 78 15.81 15.48 12.98
N PRO A 79 17.00 14.87 12.72
CA PRO A 79 17.37 14.53 11.36
C PRO A 79 16.36 13.59 10.71
N ALA A 80 16.09 13.78 9.41
CA ALA A 80 15.18 12.91 8.68
C ALA A 80 15.57 11.42 8.79
N ALA A 81 16.86 11.12 8.73
CA ALA A 81 17.36 9.75 8.85
C ALA A 81 17.01 9.10 10.21
N GLU A 82 17.02 9.85 11.31
CA GLU A 82 16.61 9.35 12.62
C GLU A 82 15.11 9.00 12.63
N LEU A 83 14.30 9.87 12.04
CA LEU A 83 12.84 9.66 11.97
C LEU A 83 12.50 8.45 11.09
N VAL A 84 13.18 8.30 9.94
CA VAL A 84 13.06 7.13 9.07
C VAL A 84 13.42 5.84 9.82
N ALA A 85 14.54 5.82 10.54
CA ALA A 85 14.96 4.66 11.31
C ALA A 85 13.92 4.26 12.36
N LYS A 86 13.41 5.22 13.13
CA LYS A 86 12.39 4.96 14.16
C LYS A 86 11.07 4.45 13.56
N LEU A 87 10.59 5.05 12.47
CA LEU A 87 9.37 4.58 11.79
C LEU A 87 9.54 3.17 11.24
N ASN A 88 10.71 2.83 10.70
CA ASN A 88 11.00 1.48 10.25
C ASN A 88 11.08 0.47 11.41
N ASP A 89 11.64 0.85 12.55
CA ASP A 89 11.65 -0.01 13.74
C ASP A 89 10.24 -0.27 14.26
N TYR A 90 9.39 0.74 14.36
CA TYR A 90 7.97 0.55 14.69
C TYR A 90 7.25 -0.32 13.68
N ARG A 91 7.50 -0.12 12.37
CA ARG A 91 6.91 -0.94 11.31
C ARG A 91 7.33 -2.41 11.42
N ALA A 92 8.56 -2.66 11.83
CA ALA A 92 9.10 -3.99 12.11
C ALA A 92 8.62 -4.59 13.43
N GLY A 93 7.80 -3.87 14.21
CA GLY A 93 7.31 -4.33 15.50
C GLY A 93 8.33 -4.24 16.63
N LYS A 94 9.38 -3.43 16.47
CA LYS A 94 10.38 -3.24 17.52
C LYS A 94 9.95 -2.14 18.48
N PRO A 95 10.05 -2.36 19.80
CA PRO A 95 9.78 -1.32 20.78
C PRO A 95 10.89 -0.26 20.77
N VAL A 96 10.53 1.00 20.51
CA VAL A 96 11.45 2.15 20.45
C VAL A 96 11.29 3.07 21.67
N GLY A 97 10.16 2.96 22.36
CA GLY A 97 9.85 3.80 23.53
C GLY A 97 8.55 3.40 24.22
N PRO A 98 8.15 4.13 25.27
CA PRO A 98 6.98 3.76 26.08
C PRO A 98 5.65 3.69 25.31
N GLN A 99 5.54 4.42 24.20
CA GLN A 99 4.32 4.47 23.37
C GLN A 99 4.43 3.60 22.10
N SER A 100 5.32 2.61 22.10
CA SER A 100 5.57 1.75 20.93
C SER A 100 4.33 1.03 20.45
N ASP A 101 3.54 0.46 21.37
CA ASP A 101 2.32 -0.27 21.02
C ASP A 101 1.27 0.63 20.33
N THR A 102 1.25 1.90 20.69
CA THR A 102 0.39 2.90 20.04
C THR A 102 0.91 3.25 18.64
N MET A 103 2.24 3.37 18.47
CA MET A 103 2.84 3.81 17.20
C MET A 103 2.94 2.71 16.14
N MET A 104 3.14 1.45 16.55
CA MET A 104 3.33 0.33 15.62
C MET A 104 2.22 0.16 14.58
N PRO A 105 0.91 0.22 14.92
CA PRO A 105 -0.16 0.10 13.93
C PRO A 105 -0.09 1.18 12.85
N PHE A 106 0.21 2.43 13.23
CA PHE A 106 0.34 3.54 12.28
C PHE A 106 1.55 3.36 11.37
N ALA A 107 2.70 3.00 11.93
CA ALA A 107 3.91 2.76 11.15
C ALA A 107 3.78 1.58 10.18
N LYS A 108 3.08 0.52 10.56
CA LYS A 108 2.82 -0.64 9.69
C LYS A 108 1.99 -0.29 8.45
N ALA A 109 1.15 0.73 8.53
CA ALA A 109 0.32 1.19 7.43
C ALA A 109 1.07 2.13 6.45
N LEU A 110 2.31 2.54 6.74
CA LEU A 110 3.08 3.46 5.92
C LEU A 110 3.94 2.70 4.89
N THR A 111 3.99 3.24 3.68
CA THR A 111 4.96 2.85 2.65
C THR A 111 6.33 3.50 2.90
N ASP A 112 7.38 3.00 2.23
CA ASP A 112 8.73 3.59 2.31
C ASP A 112 8.74 5.06 1.86
N THR A 113 8.00 5.36 0.78
CA THR A 113 7.87 6.72 0.25
C THR A 113 7.19 7.66 1.26
N GLU A 114 6.14 7.20 1.94
CA GLU A 114 5.46 7.99 2.96
C GLU A 114 6.35 8.22 4.19
N ILE A 115 7.08 7.21 4.63
CA ILE A 115 8.05 7.33 5.72
C ILE A 115 9.11 8.37 5.37
N ALA A 116 9.69 8.31 4.18
CA ALA A 116 10.68 9.28 3.72
C ALA A 116 10.09 10.69 3.69
N SER A 117 8.94 10.88 3.02
CA SER A 117 8.31 12.20 2.85
C SER A 117 7.90 12.85 4.18
N ILE A 118 7.34 12.07 5.11
CA ILE A 118 6.98 12.57 6.46
C ILE A 118 8.25 12.99 7.22
N SER A 119 9.30 12.19 7.14
CA SER A 119 10.55 12.45 7.85
C SER A 119 11.25 13.69 7.30
N GLU A 120 11.28 13.89 5.99
CA GLU A 120 11.80 15.10 5.35
C GLU A 120 10.98 16.34 5.75
N TYR A 121 9.65 16.24 5.74
CA TYR A 121 8.79 17.34 6.17
C TYR A 121 9.07 17.73 7.62
N LEU A 122 9.11 16.78 8.54
CA LEU A 122 9.37 17.05 9.96
C LEU A 122 10.77 17.60 10.23
N ALA A 123 11.78 17.16 9.47
CA ALA A 123 13.13 17.67 9.57
C ALA A 123 13.26 19.11 9.03
N SER A 124 12.32 19.55 8.19
CA SER A 124 12.28 20.92 7.64
C SER A 124 11.60 21.94 8.57
N LEU A 125 10.99 21.48 9.66
CA LEU A 125 10.33 22.32 10.67
C LEU A 125 11.29 22.66 11.81
#